data_8b3d0b342b54c065f2822efee7a08b8a
#
_entry.id   8b3d0b342b54c065f2822efee7a08b8a
#
_cell.length_a   1.000
_cell.length_b   1.000
_cell.length_c   1.000
_cell.angle_alpha   90.00
_cell.angle_beta   90.00
_cell.angle_gamma   90.00
#
_symmetry.space_group_name_H-M   'P 1'
#
loop_
_entity.id
_entity.type
_entity.pdbx_description
1 polymer ?
#
loop_
_entity_poly.entity_id
_entity_poly.type
_entity_poly.pdbx_seq_one_letter_code
_entity_poly.pdbx_strand_id
1 'polypeptide(L)'
;MKETTGKIFEELRVRYPALEGCREGIAKAFDALLATARGKGCVFTCGNGGSAADAEHIVGELLKKFKKHRDIEGCVAAKLPPGLAAKLEGSIAAVSLVSMSGIITAFANDVAWETAFAQQLYGLGRQGDTLIALSTSGNSANCVNAALVAKAKGLKVVAMTGAGGGRLAGVADAVIAVPETETYKIQEFHLPIYHALCAALEEEMFA
;
A
#
# COMPACT_ATOMS: atom_id res chain seq x y z
N MET A 1 2.42 -16.22 -10.78
CA MET A 1 1.30 -15.29 -11.09
C MET A 1 0.27 -16.04 -11.91
N LYS A 2 -1.00 -16.02 -11.52
CA LYS A 2 -2.11 -16.64 -12.25
C LYS A 2 -2.37 -15.91 -13.58
N GLU A 3 -2.96 -16.58 -14.57
CA GLU A 3 -3.36 -15.95 -15.84
C GLU A 3 -4.37 -14.81 -15.61
N THR A 4 -5.32 -15.01 -14.70
CA THR A 4 -6.32 -14.02 -14.30
C THR A 4 -5.69 -12.77 -13.70
N THR A 5 -4.64 -12.90 -12.91
CA THR A 5 -3.85 -11.77 -12.39
C THR A 5 -3.18 -10.98 -13.54
N GLY A 6 -2.66 -11.69 -14.55
CA GLY A 6 -2.10 -11.05 -15.75
C GLY A 6 -3.12 -10.20 -16.51
N LYS A 7 -4.38 -10.67 -16.60
CA LYS A 7 -5.47 -9.93 -17.26
C LYS A 7 -5.82 -8.62 -16.55
N ILE A 8 -5.68 -8.56 -15.21
CA ILE A 8 -5.90 -7.31 -14.44
C ILE A 8 -4.90 -6.23 -14.84
N PHE A 9 -3.62 -6.58 -14.94
CA PHE A 9 -2.59 -5.62 -15.36
C PHE A 9 -2.70 -5.26 -16.86
N GLU A 10 -3.13 -6.19 -17.69
CA GLU A 10 -3.42 -5.90 -19.10
C GLU A 10 -4.62 -4.94 -19.25
N GLU A 11 -5.68 -5.11 -18.45
CA GLU A 11 -6.81 -4.17 -18.40
C GLU A 11 -6.33 -2.76 -17.98
N LEU A 12 -5.48 -2.67 -16.94
CA LEU A 12 -4.89 -1.40 -16.52
C LEU A 12 -4.14 -0.73 -17.69
N ARG A 13 -3.30 -1.48 -18.40
CA ARG A 13 -2.52 -1.00 -19.55
C ARG A 13 -3.41 -0.48 -20.68
N VAL A 14 -4.46 -1.23 -21.01
CA VAL A 14 -5.39 -0.84 -22.10
C VAL A 14 -6.18 0.41 -21.74
N ARG A 15 -6.64 0.51 -20.47
CA ARG A 15 -7.42 1.68 -20.01
C ARG A 15 -6.57 2.92 -19.77
N TYR A 16 -5.31 2.75 -19.42
CA TYR A 16 -4.40 3.85 -19.06
C TYR A 16 -3.05 3.71 -19.79
N PRO A 17 -3.02 3.88 -21.12
CA PRO A 17 -1.78 3.69 -21.92
C PRO A 17 -0.64 4.61 -21.50
N ALA A 18 -0.93 5.77 -20.89
CA ALA A 18 0.08 6.67 -20.34
C ALA A 18 0.93 6.02 -19.21
N LEU A 19 0.42 4.95 -18.58
CA LEU A 19 1.11 4.22 -17.49
C LEU A 19 2.09 3.14 -18.02
N GLU A 20 2.29 3.00 -19.33
CA GLU A 20 3.23 1.99 -19.87
C GLU A 20 4.63 2.10 -19.28
N GLY A 21 5.13 3.33 -19.06
CA GLY A 21 6.41 3.58 -18.40
C GLY A 21 6.49 3.12 -16.93
N CYS A 22 5.34 2.88 -16.28
CA CYS A 22 5.28 2.42 -14.88
C CYS A 22 5.26 0.89 -14.73
N ARG A 23 5.21 0.13 -15.84
CA ARG A 23 5.00 -1.33 -15.85
C ARG A 23 5.97 -2.08 -14.95
N GLU A 24 7.26 -1.79 -15.05
CA GLU A 24 8.29 -2.46 -14.23
C GLU A 24 8.13 -2.14 -12.73
N GLY A 25 7.86 -0.87 -12.41
CA GLY A 25 7.59 -0.44 -11.03
C GLY A 25 6.36 -1.10 -10.44
N ILE A 26 5.27 -1.21 -11.21
CA ILE A 26 4.03 -1.88 -10.81
C ILE A 26 4.28 -3.38 -10.58
N ALA A 27 5.04 -4.04 -11.45
CA ALA A 27 5.37 -5.46 -11.29
C ALA A 27 6.21 -5.71 -10.02
N LYS A 28 7.26 -4.92 -9.79
CA LYS A 28 8.08 -4.99 -8.56
C LYS A 28 7.26 -4.71 -7.29
N ALA A 29 6.35 -3.73 -7.34
CA ALA A 29 5.44 -3.42 -6.23
C ALA A 29 4.51 -4.60 -5.95
N PHE A 30 3.91 -5.19 -6.97
CA PHE A 30 3.07 -6.37 -6.84
C PHE A 30 3.83 -7.55 -6.22
N ASP A 31 5.04 -7.85 -6.68
CA ASP A 31 5.87 -8.94 -6.15
C ASP A 31 6.19 -8.73 -4.65
N ALA A 32 6.53 -7.51 -4.24
CA ALA A 32 6.78 -7.17 -2.85
C ALA A 32 5.53 -7.36 -1.98
N LEU A 33 4.39 -6.83 -2.42
CA LEU A 33 3.12 -6.93 -1.72
C LEU A 33 2.63 -8.38 -1.61
N LEU A 34 2.76 -9.16 -2.69
CA LEU A 34 2.39 -10.57 -2.71
C LEU A 34 3.27 -11.40 -1.77
N ALA A 35 4.58 -11.12 -1.72
CA ALA A 35 5.47 -11.78 -0.77
C ALA A 35 5.09 -11.48 0.68
N THR A 36 4.75 -10.22 1.00
CA THR A 36 4.25 -9.81 2.31
C THR A 36 2.95 -10.54 2.66
N ALA A 37 1.97 -10.54 1.77
CA ALA A 37 0.67 -11.20 2.00
C ALA A 37 0.83 -12.71 2.22
N ARG A 38 1.62 -13.40 1.39
CA ARG A 38 1.92 -14.83 1.54
C ARG A 38 2.69 -15.16 2.81
N GLY A 39 3.58 -14.25 3.23
CA GLY A 39 4.32 -14.33 4.49
C GLY A 39 3.49 -14.00 5.73
N LYS A 40 2.19 -13.67 5.58
CA LYS A 40 1.31 -13.17 6.67
C LYS A 40 1.86 -11.90 7.34
N GLY A 41 2.61 -11.10 6.61
CA GLY A 41 3.08 -9.79 7.01
C GLY A 41 1.99 -8.72 6.86
N CYS A 42 2.32 -7.49 7.25
CA CYS A 42 1.45 -6.34 7.20
C CYS A 42 1.86 -5.35 6.08
N VAL A 43 0.89 -4.82 5.38
CA VAL A 43 1.09 -3.69 4.45
C VAL A 43 0.81 -2.39 5.19
N PHE A 44 1.83 -1.55 5.33
CA PHE A 44 1.69 -0.20 5.88
C PHE A 44 1.52 0.81 4.74
N THR A 45 0.71 1.83 4.97
CA THR A 45 0.52 2.91 4.00
C THR A 45 0.72 4.27 4.65
N CYS A 46 1.28 5.24 3.92
CA CYS A 46 1.36 6.63 4.36
C CYS A 46 1.28 7.60 3.19
N GLY A 47 0.82 8.81 3.47
CA GLY A 47 0.68 9.91 2.51
C GLY A 47 0.17 11.17 3.19
N ASN A 48 0.06 12.27 2.46
CA ASN A 48 -0.47 13.53 2.96
C ASN A 48 -1.62 14.02 2.08
N GLY A 49 -2.60 14.72 2.67
CA GLY A 49 -3.73 15.29 1.92
C GLY A 49 -4.51 14.23 1.13
N GLY A 50 -4.66 14.38 -0.19
CA GLY A 50 -5.30 13.39 -1.06
C GLY A 50 -4.58 12.05 -1.04
N SER A 51 -3.25 12.03 -1.00
CA SER A 51 -2.47 10.79 -0.84
C SER A 51 -2.66 10.12 0.54
N ALA A 52 -3.11 10.84 1.56
CA ALA A 52 -3.53 10.25 2.84
C ALA A 52 -4.86 9.52 2.67
N ALA A 53 -5.81 10.10 1.93
CA ALA A 53 -7.06 9.44 1.59
C ALA A 53 -6.82 8.17 0.75
N ASP A 54 -5.91 8.22 -0.23
CA ASP A 54 -5.48 7.04 -1.00
C ASP A 54 -4.86 5.96 -0.09
N ALA A 55 -4.03 6.35 0.88
CA ALA A 55 -3.42 5.43 1.84
C ALA A 55 -4.46 4.69 2.68
N GLU A 56 -5.52 5.36 3.12
CA GLU A 56 -6.65 4.75 3.84
C GLU A 56 -7.51 3.89 2.90
N HIS A 57 -7.74 4.33 1.66
CA HIS A 57 -8.48 3.57 0.66
C HIS A 57 -7.81 2.23 0.36
N ILE A 58 -6.50 2.20 0.13
CA ILE A 58 -5.74 0.95 -0.06
C ILE A 58 -5.98 -0.02 1.10
N VAL A 59 -5.91 0.46 2.35
CA VAL A 59 -6.13 -0.37 3.53
C VAL A 59 -7.55 -0.92 3.56
N GLY A 60 -8.55 -0.10 3.20
CA GLY A 60 -9.94 -0.55 3.10
C GLY A 60 -10.09 -1.72 2.12
N GLU A 61 -9.46 -1.64 0.92
CA GLU A 61 -9.54 -2.69 -0.09
C GLU A 61 -8.75 -3.96 0.27
N LEU A 62 -7.73 -3.85 1.09
CA LEU A 62 -6.97 -5.00 1.58
C LEU A 62 -7.68 -5.74 2.72
N LEU A 63 -8.34 -5.01 3.63
CA LEU A 63 -8.96 -5.57 4.84
C LEU A 63 -10.32 -6.23 4.60
N LYS A 64 -11.02 -5.94 3.50
CA LYS A 64 -12.30 -6.55 3.13
C LYS A 64 -12.27 -7.02 1.68
N LYS A 65 -13.29 -7.73 1.22
CA LYS A 65 -13.43 -8.05 -0.21
C LYS A 65 -13.42 -6.79 -1.06
N PHE A 66 -12.72 -6.84 -2.19
CA PHE A 66 -12.71 -5.80 -3.20
C PHE A 66 -13.60 -6.18 -4.39
N LYS A 67 -13.27 -7.26 -5.09
CA LYS A 67 -14.03 -7.75 -6.25
C LYS A 67 -14.60 -9.16 -6.02
N LYS A 68 -14.01 -9.96 -5.15
CA LYS A 68 -14.33 -11.36 -4.92
C LYS A 68 -14.70 -11.62 -3.47
N HIS A 69 -15.56 -12.60 -3.25
CA HIS A 69 -15.80 -13.11 -1.90
C HIS A 69 -14.49 -13.67 -1.33
N ARG A 70 -14.23 -13.40 -0.05
CA ARG A 70 -13.06 -13.90 0.67
C ARG A 70 -13.53 -14.64 1.91
N ASP A 71 -13.35 -15.96 1.93
CA ASP A 71 -13.66 -16.74 3.11
C ASP A 71 -12.66 -16.46 4.23
N ILE A 72 -13.15 -16.41 5.48
CA ILE A 72 -12.29 -16.38 6.66
C ILE A 72 -11.63 -17.75 6.87
N GLU A 73 -10.50 -17.76 7.58
CA GLU A 73 -9.81 -19.02 7.91
C GLU A 73 -10.76 -19.97 8.67
N GLY A 74 -10.93 -21.22 8.18
CA GLY A 74 -11.85 -22.20 8.75
C GLY A 74 -11.58 -22.48 10.24
N CYS A 75 -10.32 -22.46 10.67
CA CYS A 75 -9.95 -22.62 12.09
C CYS A 75 -10.40 -21.44 12.99
N VAL A 76 -10.61 -20.25 12.41
CA VAL A 76 -11.17 -19.07 13.09
C VAL A 76 -12.69 -19.19 13.08
N ALA A 77 -13.28 -19.47 11.90
CA ALA A 77 -14.72 -19.62 11.73
C ALA A 77 -15.31 -20.64 12.73
N ALA A 78 -14.63 -21.77 12.92
CA ALA A 78 -15.05 -22.84 13.84
C ALA A 78 -15.10 -22.41 15.32
N LYS A 79 -14.45 -21.32 15.70
CA LYS A 79 -14.40 -20.79 17.08
C LYS A 79 -15.38 -19.64 17.29
N LEU A 80 -16.07 -19.18 16.25
CA LEU A 80 -16.97 -18.04 16.31
C LEU A 80 -18.44 -18.48 16.24
N PRO A 81 -19.37 -17.71 16.84
CA PRO A 81 -20.79 -17.92 16.59
C PRO A 81 -21.07 -17.89 15.06
N PRO A 82 -21.90 -18.82 14.53
CA PRO A 82 -22.15 -18.90 13.08
C PRO A 82 -22.64 -17.58 12.46
N GLY A 83 -23.49 -16.83 13.16
CA GLY A 83 -24.00 -15.54 12.68
C GLY A 83 -22.95 -14.43 12.64
N LEU A 84 -21.85 -14.53 13.39
CA LEU A 84 -20.69 -13.63 13.33
C LEU A 84 -19.73 -14.09 12.23
N ALA A 85 -19.37 -15.37 12.21
CA ALA A 85 -18.48 -15.93 11.18
C ALA A 85 -18.96 -15.62 9.76
N ALA A 86 -20.27 -15.75 9.51
CA ALA A 86 -20.87 -15.46 8.21
C ALA A 86 -20.84 -13.96 7.78
N LYS A 87 -20.49 -13.06 8.69
CA LYS A 87 -20.39 -11.60 8.42
C LYS A 87 -18.95 -11.11 8.31
N LEU A 88 -17.97 -11.96 8.57
CA LEU A 88 -16.55 -11.63 8.43
C LEU A 88 -16.04 -12.05 7.07
N GLU A 89 -15.02 -11.37 6.61
CA GLU A 89 -14.37 -11.62 5.32
C GLU A 89 -12.88 -11.84 5.51
N GLY A 90 -12.29 -12.67 4.66
CA GLY A 90 -10.84 -12.86 4.60
C GLY A 90 -10.14 -11.55 4.25
N SER A 91 -8.98 -11.30 4.85
CA SER A 91 -8.27 -10.05 4.75
C SER A 91 -6.77 -10.24 4.50
N ILE A 92 -6.16 -9.23 3.89
CA ILE A 92 -4.71 -9.04 3.87
C ILE A 92 -4.42 -7.99 4.94
N ALA A 93 -3.55 -8.30 5.90
CA ALA A 93 -3.23 -7.40 7.00
C ALA A 93 -2.66 -6.07 6.47
N ALA A 94 -3.30 -4.96 6.83
CA ALA A 94 -2.90 -3.64 6.39
C ALA A 94 -3.19 -2.58 7.45
N VAL A 95 -2.34 -1.56 7.56
CA VAL A 95 -2.46 -0.45 8.50
C VAL A 95 -2.11 0.86 7.82
N SER A 96 -3.02 1.84 7.88
CA SER A 96 -2.71 3.21 7.49
C SER A 96 -2.06 3.96 8.65
N LEU A 97 -0.84 4.45 8.44
CA LEU A 97 -0.15 5.30 9.40
C LEU A 97 -0.80 6.69 9.53
N VAL A 98 -1.74 7.01 8.64
CA VAL A 98 -2.50 8.27 8.65
C VAL A 98 -3.65 8.22 9.67
N SER A 99 -4.19 7.04 9.96
CA SER A 99 -5.42 6.89 10.76
C SER A 99 -5.21 6.98 12.27
N MET A 100 -3.97 6.93 12.74
CA MET A 100 -3.67 6.92 14.18
C MET A 100 -3.47 8.35 14.72
N SER A 101 -4.54 9.14 14.78
CA SER A 101 -4.51 10.57 15.13
C SER A 101 -3.83 10.87 16.46
N GLY A 102 -4.01 10.02 17.48
CA GLY A 102 -3.42 10.22 18.81
C GLY A 102 -1.89 10.28 18.76
N ILE A 103 -1.25 9.26 18.18
CA ILE A 103 0.22 9.25 18.08
C ILE A 103 0.73 10.32 17.10
N ILE A 104 0.00 10.59 16.01
CA ILE A 104 0.38 11.62 15.05
C ILE A 104 0.45 12.97 15.73
N THR A 105 -0.61 13.38 16.42
CA THR A 105 -0.69 14.70 17.06
C THR A 105 0.27 14.83 18.23
N ALA A 106 0.40 13.80 19.08
CA ALA A 106 1.35 13.80 20.18
C ALA A 106 2.80 13.93 19.66
N PHE A 107 3.18 13.07 18.69
CA PHE A 107 4.55 13.08 18.19
C PHE A 107 4.90 14.34 17.39
N ALA A 108 3.91 14.89 16.67
CA ALA A 108 4.07 16.17 15.98
C ALA A 108 4.27 17.33 16.93
N ASN A 109 3.60 17.31 18.09
CA ASN A 109 3.73 18.35 19.13
C ASN A 109 5.04 18.22 19.92
N ASP A 110 5.38 16.99 20.33
CA ASP A 110 6.44 16.76 21.31
C ASP A 110 7.83 16.62 20.65
N VAL A 111 7.88 16.19 19.38
CA VAL A 111 9.12 15.90 18.66
C VAL A 111 9.16 16.63 17.32
N ALA A 112 8.49 16.09 16.27
CA ALA A 112 8.48 16.66 14.96
C ALA A 112 7.43 15.95 14.04
N TRP A 113 6.68 16.73 13.26
CA TRP A 113 5.73 16.20 12.28
C TRP A 113 6.36 15.26 11.26
N GLU A 114 7.54 15.59 10.78
CA GLU A 114 8.26 14.82 9.77
C GLU A 114 8.72 13.43 10.23
N THR A 115 8.57 13.10 11.51
CA THR A 115 8.92 11.80 12.08
C THR A 115 7.71 11.00 12.57
N ALA A 116 6.49 11.55 12.48
CA ALA A 116 5.29 10.92 13.02
C ALA A 116 4.98 9.54 12.39
N PHE A 117 5.10 9.40 11.05
CA PHE A 117 4.92 8.10 10.39
C PHE A 117 6.11 7.15 10.66
N ALA A 118 7.31 7.69 10.70
CA ALA A 118 8.52 6.93 11.01
C ALA A 118 8.44 6.28 12.41
N GLN A 119 7.97 7.03 13.42
CA GLN A 119 7.79 6.52 14.78
C GLN A 119 6.78 5.38 14.86
N GLN A 120 5.64 5.53 14.20
CA GLN A 120 4.63 4.48 14.13
C GLN A 120 5.19 3.21 13.49
N LEU A 121 5.88 3.37 12.35
CA LEU A 121 6.48 2.25 11.62
C LEU A 121 7.61 1.60 12.42
N TYR A 122 8.41 2.38 13.18
CA TYR A 122 9.39 1.85 14.10
C TYR A 122 8.76 0.93 15.16
N GLY A 123 7.62 1.32 15.73
CA GLY A 123 6.92 0.53 16.74
C GLY A 123 6.23 -0.71 16.17
N LEU A 124 5.63 -0.61 14.99
CA LEU A 124 4.73 -1.64 14.45
C LEU A 124 5.37 -2.54 13.41
N GLY A 125 6.22 -2.00 12.53
CA GLY A 125 6.77 -2.71 11.39
C GLY A 125 7.78 -3.79 11.77
N ARG A 126 7.78 -4.87 11.00
CA ARG A 126 8.64 -6.04 11.16
C ARG A 126 9.27 -6.43 9.84
N GLN A 127 10.36 -7.16 9.88
CA GLN A 127 10.96 -7.74 8.68
C GLN A 127 9.94 -8.59 7.91
N GLY A 128 9.86 -8.41 6.60
CA GLY A 128 8.90 -9.10 5.72
C GLY A 128 7.61 -8.31 5.46
N ASP A 129 7.38 -7.21 6.20
CA ASP A 129 6.30 -6.26 5.89
C ASP A 129 6.64 -5.37 4.68
N THR A 130 5.67 -4.67 4.16
CA THR A 130 5.86 -3.67 3.08
C THR A 130 5.25 -2.32 3.47
N LEU A 131 5.96 -1.23 3.19
CA LEU A 131 5.45 0.13 3.23
C LEU A 131 5.11 0.61 1.82
N ILE A 132 3.88 1.08 1.59
CA ILE A 132 3.50 1.90 0.42
C ILE A 132 3.55 3.37 0.86
N ALA A 133 4.48 4.13 0.32
CA ALA A 133 4.63 5.55 0.58
C ALA A 133 4.15 6.36 -0.63
N LEU A 134 3.06 7.12 -0.43
CA LEU A 134 2.48 7.97 -1.47
C LEU A 134 2.92 9.42 -1.26
N SER A 135 3.67 9.96 -2.21
CA SER A 135 4.08 11.37 -2.22
C SER A 135 4.22 11.86 -3.65
N THR A 136 3.35 12.77 -4.07
CA THR A 136 3.32 13.27 -5.46
C THR A 136 4.64 13.90 -5.89
N SER A 137 5.31 14.63 -5.00
CA SER A 137 6.66 15.18 -5.23
C SER A 137 7.78 14.16 -4.99
N GLY A 138 7.51 13.04 -4.28
CA GLY A 138 8.52 12.13 -3.77
C GLY A 138 9.42 12.73 -2.67
N ASN A 139 9.09 13.93 -2.15
CA ASN A 139 9.95 14.68 -1.23
C ASN A 139 9.31 14.97 0.13
N SER A 140 8.08 14.52 0.40
CA SER A 140 7.44 14.69 1.71
C SER A 140 8.30 14.09 2.81
N ALA A 141 8.80 14.91 3.72
CA ALA A 141 9.80 14.49 4.71
C ALA A 141 9.30 13.35 5.60
N ASN A 142 8.01 13.39 6.03
CA ASN A 142 7.41 12.32 6.84
C ASN A 142 7.33 10.97 6.10
N CYS A 143 7.02 10.97 4.78
CA CYS A 143 7.02 9.77 3.96
C CYS A 143 8.44 9.23 3.73
N VAL A 144 9.41 10.12 3.45
CA VAL A 144 10.82 9.75 3.27
C VAL A 144 11.40 9.15 4.56
N ASN A 145 11.13 9.76 5.71
CA ASN A 145 11.60 9.25 6.99
C ASN A 145 10.97 7.89 7.34
N ALA A 146 9.68 7.69 7.04
CA ALA A 146 9.05 6.38 7.17
C ALA A 146 9.72 5.33 6.27
N ALA A 147 10.04 5.68 5.02
CA ALA A 147 10.74 4.79 4.09
C ALA A 147 12.13 4.40 4.59
N LEU A 148 12.89 5.36 5.16
CA LEU A 148 14.20 5.08 5.76
C LEU A 148 14.10 4.12 6.95
N VAL A 149 13.11 4.30 7.83
CA VAL A 149 12.85 3.39 8.95
C VAL A 149 12.42 2.01 8.44
N ALA A 150 11.56 1.95 7.41
CA ALA A 150 11.18 0.69 6.77
C ALA A 150 12.40 -0.09 6.30
N LYS A 151 13.30 0.56 5.55
CA LYS A 151 14.53 -0.07 5.07
C LYS A 151 15.43 -0.57 6.21
N ALA A 152 15.63 0.25 7.24
CA ALA A 152 16.44 -0.10 8.41
C ALA A 152 15.88 -1.31 9.18
N LYS A 153 14.55 -1.51 9.16
CA LYS A 153 13.88 -2.64 9.81
C LYS A 153 13.68 -3.86 8.90
N GLY A 154 14.16 -3.82 7.63
CA GLY A 154 14.05 -4.93 6.69
C GLY A 154 12.67 -5.06 6.01
N LEU A 155 11.89 -3.98 6.01
CA LEU A 155 10.67 -3.91 5.22
C LEU A 155 11.01 -3.62 3.76
N LYS A 156 10.10 -4.02 2.86
CA LYS A 156 10.10 -3.52 1.49
C LYS A 156 9.43 -2.14 1.42
N VAL A 157 9.89 -1.32 0.49
CA VAL A 157 9.33 0.02 0.25
C VAL A 157 8.87 0.14 -1.19
N VAL A 158 7.59 0.45 -1.36
CA VAL A 158 6.97 0.83 -2.62
C VAL A 158 6.71 2.33 -2.57
N ALA A 159 7.31 3.08 -3.50
CA ALA A 159 7.06 4.50 -3.66
C ALA A 159 6.08 4.76 -4.81
N MET A 160 5.02 5.53 -4.56
CA MET A 160 4.10 6.04 -5.57
C MET A 160 4.30 7.56 -5.67
N THR A 161 4.78 8.03 -6.83
CA THR A 161 5.21 9.43 -7.02
C THR A 161 4.78 9.97 -8.38
N GLY A 162 4.97 11.26 -8.61
CA GLY A 162 4.97 11.84 -9.94
C GLY A 162 6.29 11.58 -10.68
N ALA A 163 6.41 12.12 -11.89
CA ALA A 163 7.49 11.84 -12.84
C ALA A 163 8.91 12.06 -12.29
N GLY A 164 9.08 12.98 -11.34
CA GLY A 164 10.38 13.30 -10.73
C GLY A 164 10.91 12.27 -9.75
N GLY A 165 10.05 11.38 -9.20
CA GLY A 165 10.44 10.36 -8.22
C GLY A 165 10.88 10.90 -6.85
N GLY A 166 11.57 12.01 -6.80
CA GLY A 166 12.08 12.67 -5.61
C GLY A 166 13.01 11.79 -4.76
N ARG A 167 13.16 12.14 -3.50
CA ARG A 167 14.01 11.41 -2.54
C ARG A 167 13.49 9.98 -2.27
N LEU A 168 12.18 9.76 -2.38
CA LEU A 168 11.60 8.42 -2.18
C LEU A 168 12.11 7.42 -3.20
N ALA A 169 12.30 7.82 -4.47
CA ALA A 169 12.83 6.94 -5.51
C ALA A 169 14.22 6.40 -5.18
N GLY A 170 15.04 7.17 -4.45
CA GLY A 170 16.38 6.74 -4.03
C GLY A 170 16.38 5.74 -2.85
N VAL A 171 15.26 5.56 -2.17
CA VAL A 171 15.14 4.68 -0.97
C VAL A 171 14.32 3.43 -1.29
N ALA A 172 13.35 3.51 -2.20
CA ALA A 172 12.37 2.46 -2.45
C ALA A 172 12.94 1.24 -3.20
N ASP A 173 12.38 0.07 -2.91
CA ASP A 173 12.64 -1.19 -3.66
C ASP A 173 11.86 -1.23 -4.98
N ALA A 174 10.68 -0.61 -5.00
CA ALA A 174 9.87 -0.44 -6.19
C ALA A 174 9.40 1.02 -6.31
N VAL A 175 9.55 1.61 -7.49
CA VAL A 175 9.15 2.99 -7.76
C VAL A 175 8.11 3.01 -8.87
N ILE A 176 6.96 3.57 -8.58
CA ILE A 176 5.88 3.84 -9.52
C ILE A 176 5.83 5.36 -9.71
N ALA A 177 6.57 5.85 -10.71
CA ALA A 177 6.64 7.27 -11.05
C ALA A 177 5.71 7.55 -12.23
N VAL A 178 4.50 8.05 -11.96
CA VAL A 178 3.51 8.34 -13.00
C VAL A 178 3.93 9.55 -13.86
N PRO A 179 3.58 9.60 -15.16
CA PRO A 179 4.08 10.61 -16.10
C PRO A 179 3.37 11.96 -15.96
N GLU A 180 3.25 12.46 -14.71
CA GLU A 180 2.61 13.74 -14.38
C GLU A 180 3.41 14.51 -13.34
N THR A 181 3.22 15.83 -13.32
CA THR A 181 3.90 16.76 -12.41
C THR A 181 2.94 17.54 -11.51
N GLU A 182 1.68 17.68 -11.90
CA GLU A 182 0.66 18.35 -11.11
C GLU A 182 0.04 17.39 -10.09
N THR A 183 -0.02 17.80 -8.84
CA THR A 183 -0.43 16.96 -7.69
C THR A 183 -1.72 16.18 -7.93
N TYR A 184 -2.80 16.84 -8.37
CA TYR A 184 -4.08 16.16 -8.56
C TYR A 184 -4.06 15.15 -9.72
N LYS A 185 -3.35 15.45 -10.81
CA LYS A 185 -3.19 14.52 -11.94
C LYS A 185 -2.36 13.28 -11.57
N ILE A 186 -1.34 13.47 -10.74
CA ILE A 186 -0.56 12.35 -10.18
C ILE A 186 -1.48 11.45 -9.36
N GLN A 187 -2.33 12.02 -8.50
CA GLN A 187 -3.28 11.27 -7.67
C GLN A 187 -4.33 10.55 -8.51
N GLU A 188 -4.82 11.16 -9.60
CA GLU A 188 -5.71 10.51 -10.56
C GLU A 188 -5.10 9.25 -11.18
N PHE A 189 -3.78 9.20 -11.39
CA PHE A 189 -3.09 8.00 -11.86
C PHE A 189 -2.75 7.00 -10.74
N HIS A 190 -2.55 7.45 -9.51
CA HIS A 190 -2.33 6.54 -8.38
C HIS A 190 -3.53 5.63 -8.14
N LEU A 191 -4.74 6.16 -8.25
CA LEU A 191 -6.00 5.43 -8.03
C LEU A 191 -6.12 4.13 -8.84
N PRO A 192 -6.07 4.12 -10.19
CA PRO A 192 -6.20 2.89 -10.96
C PRO A 192 -5.03 1.91 -10.71
N ILE A 193 -3.84 2.41 -10.39
CA ILE A 193 -2.69 1.55 -10.10
C ILE A 193 -2.91 0.77 -8.80
N TYR A 194 -3.25 1.45 -7.69
CA TYR A 194 -3.44 0.70 -6.45
C TYR A 194 -4.70 -0.17 -6.48
N HIS A 195 -5.75 0.20 -7.24
CA HIS A 195 -6.88 -0.70 -7.48
C HIS A 195 -6.45 -1.97 -8.22
N ALA A 196 -5.60 -1.86 -9.24
CA ALA A 196 -5.08 -3.03 -9.95
C ALA A 196 -4.22 -3.91 -9.03
N LEU A 197 -3.36 -3.31 -8.19
CA LEU A 197 -2.56 -4.02 -7.20
C LEU A 197 -3.44 -4.76 -6.18
N CYS A 198 -4.45 -4.09 -5.60
CA CYS A 198 -5.39 -4.71 -4.65
C CYS A 198 -6.18 -5.86 -5.29
N ALA A 199 -6.70 -5.67 -6.52
CA ALA A 199 -7.42 -6.72 -7.24
C ALA A 199 -6.52 -7.90 -7.58
N ALA A 200 -5.28 -7.65 -7.98
CA ALA A 200 -4.29 -8.69 -8.29
C ALA A 200 -3.87 -9.48 -7.05
N LEU A 201 -3.71 -8.82 -5.91
CA LEU A 201 -3.44 -9.47 -4.61
C LEU A 201 -4.63 -10.34 -4.20
N GLU A 202 -5.85 -9.83 -4.30
CA GLU A 202 -7.07 -10.60 -4.01
C GLU A 202 -7.14 -11.86 -4.87
N GLU A 203 -6.87 -11.74 -6.17
CA GLU A 203 -6.85 -12.87 -7.11
C GLU A 203 -5.84 -13.95 -6.73
N GLU A 204 -4.65 -13.58 -6.28
CA GLU A 204 -3.61 -14.53 -5.88
C GLU A 204 -3.87 -15.18 -4.52
N MET A 205 -4.50 -14.46 -3.59
CA MET A 205 -4.64 -14.89 -2.19
C MET A 205 -5.96 -15.64 -1.93
N PHE A 206 -7.05 -15.32 -2.67
CA PHE A 206 -8.41 -15.80 -2.34
C PHE A 206 -9.15 -16.47 -3.52
N ALA A 207 -8.48 -16.77 -4.63
CA ALA A 207 -9.09 -17.42 -5.80
C ALA A 207 -8.66 -18.87 -5.96
#